data_d5bd7a74ad348d810c449a6e044d3618
#
_entry.id   d5bd7a74ad348d810c449a6e044d3618
#
_cell.length_a   1.000
_cell.length_b   1.000
_cell.length_c   1.000
_cell.angle_alpha   90.00
_cell.angle_beta   90.00
_cell.angle_gamma   90.00
#
_symmetry.space_group_name_H-M   'P 1'
#
loop_
_entity.id
_entity.type
_entity.pdbx_description
1 polymer ?
#
loop_
_entity_poly.entity_id
_entity_poly.type
_entity_poly.pdbx_seq_one_letter_code
_entity_poly.pdbx_strand_id
1 'polypeptide(L)'
;MATEFTRNFSIIAHIDHGKTTLSDRLLEETQTISQREKQDQLLDAMDLEREKGITIKSHPVAMEYKAKDGNTYRLNLLDTPGHVDFSYEVARSLAACEGAILMIDAAQGVEAQTMANLHLAMDQKLVIIPVLNKIDLPAADVDRCKQQLEDILAIPAEDAIPASAKNGIGIEDILEAIIERVPAPVEHEDKLLRASVFDSVYDTFRGVVSYVRVFSGSIHKGQRIRLFHTNKTYEVKECGVFTPKMTKRDELIAGDVGYFIANMKSADEAKIGDTVTDSTHPCPEELPGYKEIQPMVFSGIYPVDTSDYEALKTAMAKLQINDAAFTFQSESSTALGFGFRCGFLGLLHMEIIQERLRREFNMDVISTYPSVIYQVTKTNGEELIVDNPAMLPDAQVIEEIREPMVKLFIMIPGDYIGDIMALVMEKRGDVTHTETVDPTRVLLTAEVPLSEILVDFNDRMKSMTRGYGSMDYEHCGYRPAKMVKMDMLIAGEPVEAFSTIVHREKAESYGRALAVRLKDVIPQQLFVVAIQACIGGNIIASERISAMRKNVTAKCYGGDISRKRKLLEKQKKGKEKMKAFGKVNIPQDAFIKVLKSGD
;
A
#
# COMPACT_ATOMS: atom_id res chain seq x y z
N MET A 1 3.21 36.00 -8.68
CA MET A 1 1.84 36.42 -8.35
C MET A 1 1.78 36.61 -6.85
N ALA A 2 0.92 37.51 -6.34
CA ALA A 2 0.73 37.60 -4.91
C ALA A 2 0.04 36.35 -4.37
N THR A 3 0.27 35.99 -3.11
CA THR A 3 -0.32 34.79 -2.46
C THR A 3 -1.84 34.77 -2.53
N GLU A 4 -2.47 35.97 -2.56
CA GLU A 4 -3.93 36.11 -2.62
C GLU A 4 -4.57 35.49 -3.88
N PHE A 5 -3.82 35.38 -4.99
CA PHE A 5 -4.26 34.72 -6.24
C PHE A 5 -3.75 33.26 -6.37
N THR A 6 -3.35 32.64 -5.28
CA THR A 6 -2.91 31.24 -5.27
C THR A 6 -3.95 30.40 -4.52
N ARG A 7 -4.23 29.17 -5.04
CA ARG A 7 -5.08 28.16 -4.39
C ARG A 7 -4.37 26.82 -4.46
N ASN A 8 -4.20 26.17 -3.31
CA ASN A 8 -3.63 24.84 -3.23
C ASN A 8 -4.73 23.87 -2.81
N PHE A 9 -4.95 22.87 -3.60
CA PHE A 9 -6.01 21.90 -3.35
C PHE A 9 -5.62 20.51 -3.82
N SER A 10 -6.29 19.53 -3.26
CA SER A 10 -6.18 18.11 -3.65
C SER A 10 -7.52 17.57 -4.07
N ILE A 11 -7.52 16.41 -4.75
CA ILE A 11 -8.74 15.67 -5.08
C ILE A 11 -8.70 14.37 -4.28
N ILE A 12 -9.67 14.19 -3.40
CA ILE A 12 -9.90 12.96 -2.65
C ILE A 12 -11.13 12.23 -3.20
N ALA A 13 -10.98 10.95 -3.46
CA ALA A 13 -12.02 10.14 -4.08
C ALA A 13 -11.83 8.66 -3.72
N HIS A 14 -12.92 7.89 -3.78
CA HIS A 14 -12.82 6.44 -3.83
C HIS A 14 -12.25 5.97 -5.18
N ILE A 15 -11.73 4.74 -5.22
CA ILE A 15 -11.25 4.10 -6.46
C ILE A 15 -12.39 4.10 -7.48
N ASP A 16 -12.07 4.36 -8.75
CA ASP A 16 -13.00 4.42 -9.88
C ASP A 16 -14.08 5.53 -9.84
N HIS A 17 -14.05 6.46 -8.87
CA HIS A 17 -14.97 7.62 -8.87
C HIS A 17 -14.63 8.65 -9.96
N GLY A 18 -13.49 8.53 -10.64
CA GLY A 18 -13.10 9.36 -11.77
C GLY A 18 -12.13 10.50 -11.44
N LYS A 19 -11.34 10.36 -10.38
CA LYS A 19 -10.35 11.33 -9.93
C LYS A 19 -9.39 11.76 -11.06
N THR A 20 -8.70 10.82 -11.68
CA THR A 20 -7.74 11.10 -12.78
C THR A 20 -8.42 11.75 -13.98
N THR A 21 -9.66 11.33 -14.31
CA THR A 21 -10.42 11.96 -15.38
C THR A 21 -10.76 13.42 -15.07
N LEU A 22 -11.08 13.75 -13.81
CA LEU A 22 -11.31 15.14 -13.42
C LEU A 22 -10.01 15.95 -13.49
N SER A 23 -8.91 15.40 -12.99
CA SER A 23 -7.59 16.04 -13.07
C SER A 23 -7.23 16.38 -14.52
N ASP A 24 -7.42 15.46 -15.46
CA ASP A 24 -7.20 15.70 -16.89
C ASP A 24 -8.08 16.84 -17.43
N ARG A 25 -9.38 16.89 -17.05
CA ARG A 25 -10.29 17.97 -17.48
C ARG A 25 -9.90 19.34 -16.92
N LEU A 26 -9.46 19.40 -15.66
CA LEU A 26 -8.97 20.65 -15.08
C LEU A 26 -7.73 21.17 -15.84
N LEU A 27 -6.79 20.26 -16.21
CA LEU A 27 -5.62 20.61 -17.03
C LEU A 27 -5.99 21.08 -18.45
N GLU A 28 -7.01 20.49 -19.05
CA GLU A 28 -7.52 20.90 -20.35
C GLU A 28 -8.18 22.27 -20.30
N GLU A 29 -9.08 22.51 -19.35
CA GLU A 29 -9.85 23.75 -19.22
C GLU A 29 -8.93 24.94 -18.91
N THR A 30 -7.92 24.74 -18.08
CA THR A 30 -6.90 25.74 -17.77
C THR A 30 -5.83 25.89 -18.87
N GLN A 31 -5.94 25.14 -19.98
CA GLN A 31 -4.98 25.16 -21.10
C GLN A 31 -3.53 24.89 -20.66
N THR A 32 -3.35 24.20 -19.53
CA THR A 32 -2.03 23.82 -19.02
C THR A 32 -1.36 22.80 -19.94
N ILE A 33 -2.17 22.01 -20.67
CA ILE A 33 -1.73 21.06 -21.68
C ILE A 33 -2.20 21.48 -23.06
N SER A 34 -1.35 21.33 -24.06
CA SER A 34 -1.74 21.59 -25.45
C SER A 34 -2.61 20.45 -26.01
N GLN A 35 -3.42 20.72 -27.04
CA GLN A 35 -4.25 19.70 -27.69
C GLN A 35 -3.45 18.51 -28.27
N ARG A 36 -2.15 18.69 -28.53
CA ARG A 36 -1.26 17.62 -29.02
C ARG A 36 -0.71 16.75 -27.92
N GLU A 37 -0.74 17.23 -26.68
CA GLU A 37 -0.25 16.52 -25.48
C GLU A 37 -1.40 15.85 -24.71
N LYS A 38 -2.63 15.96 -25.22
CA LYS A 38 -3.79 15.26 -24.65
C LYS A 38 -3.56 13.77 -24.68
N GLN A 39 -3.46 13.21 -23.52
CA GLN A 39 -3.37 11.77 -23.25
C GLN A 39 -4.30 11.46 -22.09
N ASP A 40 -5.06 10.39 -22.17
CA ASP A 40 -5.84 9.94 -21.02
C ASP A 40 -4.91 9.55 -19.87
N GLN A 41 -5.28 9.91 -18.65
CA GLN A 41 -4.50 9.64 -17.44
C GLN A 41 -3.08 10.26 -17.49
N LEU A 42 -3.02 11.54 -17.84
CA LEU A 42 -1.75 12.25 -18.05
C LEU A 42 -0.89 12.31 -16.77
N LEU A 43 -1.52 12.44 -15.60
CA LEU A 43 -0.83 12.51 -14.31
C LEU A 43 -0.38 11.14 -13.80
N ASP A 44 -1.01 10.05 -14.25
CA ASP A 44 -0.58 8.70 -13.93
C ASP A 44 0.68 8.36 -14.76
N ALA A 45 1.85 8.72 -14.22
CA ALA A 45 3.12 8.65 -14.94
C ALA A 45 3.63 7.21 -15.12
N MET A 46 3.21 6.29 -14.25
CA MET A 46 3.61 4.89 -14.31
C MET A 46 2.63 4.06 -15.14
N ASP A 47 3.15 3.15 -15.97
CA ASP A 47 2.30 2.19 -16.68
C ASP A 47 1.45 1.35 -15.72
N LEU A 48 1.98 1.09 -14.53
CA LEU A 48 1.28 0.33 -13.49
C LEU A 48 0.07 1.09 -12.92
N GLU A 49 0.14 2.42 -12.79
CA GLU A 49 -0.98 3.27 -12.38
C GLU A 49 -2.12 3.18 -13.39
N ARG A 50 -1.78 3.28 -14.69
CA ARG A 50 -2.75 3.19 -15.78
C ARG A 50 -3.41 1.82 -15.89
N GLU A 51 -2.64 0.73 -15.72
CA GLU A 51 -3.17 -0.63 -15.76
C GLU A 51 -4.11 -0.95 -14.59
N LYS A 52 -3.73 -0.51 -13.38
CA LYS A 52 -4.51 -0.77 -12.17
C LYS A 52 -5.63 0.26 -11.95
N GLY A 53 -5.63 1.37 -12.70
CA GLY A 53 -6.60 2.45 -12.54
C GLY A 53 -6.49 3.20 -11.21
N ILE A 54 -5.31 3.18 -10.59
CA ILE A 54 -5.06 3.81 -9.29
C ILE A 54 -3.86 4.73 -9.36
N THR A 55 -3.93 5.90 -8.75
CA THR A 55 -2.77 6.75 -8.52
C THR A 55 -1.95 6.15 -7.37
N ILE A 56 -0.67 5.90 -7.60
CA ILE A 56 0.25 5.34 -6.62
C ILE A 56 1.05 6.46 -5.96
N LYS A 57 1.47 7.45 -6.74
CA LYS A 57 2.31 8.55 -6.28
C LYS A 57 1.65 9.90 -6.48
N SER A 58 1.83 10.80 -5.50
CA SER A 58 1.29 12.15 -5.60
C SER A 58 1.99 12.97 -6.68
N HIS A 59 1.23 13.62 -7.54
CA HIS A 59 1.75 14.48 -8.60
C HIS A 59 1.26 15.94 -8.42
N PRO A 60 2.15 16.87 -8.07
CA PRO A 60 1.79 18.28 -8.04
C PRO A 60 1.76 18.88 -9.45
N VAL A 61 0.76 19.71 -9.75
CA VAL A 61 0.68 20.46 -11.01
C VAL A 61 0.19 21.87 -10.75
N ALA A 62 0.93 22.85 -11.27
CA ALA A 62 0.57 24.24 -11.27
C ALA A 62 -0.16 24.62 -12.56
N MET A 63 -1.35 25.17 -12.44
CA MET A 63 -2.21 25.63 -13.52
C MET A 63 -2.44 27.14 -13.39
N GLU A 64 -2.64 27.83 -14.51
CA GLU A 64 -3.09 29.23 -14.53
C GLU A 64 -4.50 29.30 -15.09
N TYR A 65 -5.41 29.90 -14.34
CA TYR A 65 -6.81 30.03 -14.74
C TYR A 65 -7.28 31.47 -14.64
N LYS A 66 -7.90 31.96 -15.73
CA LYS A 66 -8.52 33.28 -15.76
C LYS A 66 -9.98 33.16 -15.31
N ALA A 67 -10.26 33.60 -14.09
CA ALA A 67 -11.56 33.51 -13.47
C ALA A 67 -12.58 34.52 -14.03
N LYS A 68 -13.85 34.30 -13.68
CA LYS A 68 -14.97 35.19 -14.06
C LYS A 68 -14.84 36.61 -13.49
N ASP A 69 -14.10 36.76 -12.40
CA ASP A 69 -13.79 38.09 -11.79
C ASP A 69 -12.78 38.91 -12.60
N GLY A 70 -12.19 38.32 -13.64
CA GLY A 70 -11.20 38.92 -14.53
C GLY A 70 -9.75 38.76 -14.09
N ASN A 71 -9.49 38.21 -12.90
CA ASN A 71 -8.16 37.94 -12.37
C ASN A 71 -7.62 36.59 -12.87
N THR A 72 -6.30 36.47 -12.87
CA THR A 72 -5.63 35.20 -13.17
C THR A 72 -5.15 34.58 -11.86
N TYR A 73 -5.62 33.38 -11.60
CA TYR A 73 -5.27 32.60 -10.42
C TYR A 73 -4.26 31.51 -10.76
N ARG A 74 -3.39 31.22 -9.82
CA ARG A 74 -2.52 30.03 -9.82
C ARG A 74 -3.20 28.96 -8.99
N LEU A 75 -3.53 27.86 -9.63
CA LEU A 75 -4.16 26.69 -9.02
C LEU A 75 -3.12 25.58 -8.94
N ASN A 76 -2.72 25.20 -7.74
CA ASN A 76 -1.80 24.09 -7.51
C ASN A 76 -2.63 22.86 -7.12
N LEU A 77 -2.74 21.90 -8.02
CA LEU A 77 -3.37 20.61 -7.76
C LEU A 77 -2.29 19.66 -7.21
N LEU A 78 -2.56 19.03 -6.08
CA LEU A 78 -1.82 17.88 -5.59
C LEU A 78 -2.68 16.64 -5.79
N ASP A 79 -2.39 15.88 -6.86
CA ASP A 79 -3.09 14.63 -7.13
C ASP A 79 -2.62 13.56 -6.15
N THR A 80 -3.56 12.93 -5.41
CA THR A 80 -3.27 12.02 -4.30
C THR A 80 -3.72 10.61 -4.59
N PRO A 81 -3.05 9.56 -4.05
CA PRO A 81 -3.58 8.21 -4.08
C PRO A 81 -4.99 8.12 -3.47
N GLY A 82 -5.78 7.16 -3.91
CA GLY A 82 -7.13 6.92 -3.36
C GLY A 82 -7.21 5.71 -2.42
N HIS A 83 -6.18 4.85 -2.36
CA HIS A 83 -6.20 3.59 -1.66
C HIS A 83 -5.70 3.72 -0.20
N VAL A 84 -6.29 2.93 0.71
CA VAL A 84 -5.95 2.93 2.15
C VAL A 84 -4.47 2.68 2.45
N ASP A 85 -3.80 1.81 1.71
CA ASP A 85 -2.37 1.54 1.88
C ASP A 85 -1.51 2.80 1.72
N PHE A 86 -2.01 3.82 1.01
CA PHE A 86 -1.34 5.10 0.76
C PHE A 86 -1.91 6.26 1.58
N SER A 87 -2.69 5.98 2.63
CA SER A 87 -3.30 7.02 3.49
C SER A 87 -2.27 8.01 4.05
N TYR A 88 -1.04 7.57 4.29
CA TYR A 88 0.04 8.43 4.73
C TYR A 88 0.49 9.44 3.65
N GLU A 89 0.54 9.03 2.36
CA GLU A 89 0.85 9.94 1.25
C GLU A 89 -0.29 10.94 1.03
N VAL A 90 -1.53 10.47 1.19
CA VAL A 90 -2.72 11.34 1.18
C VAL A 90 -2.61 12.40 2.27
N ALA A 91 -2.37 12.00 3.52
CA ALA A 91 -2.28 12.93 4.64
C ALA A 91 -1.19 14.01 4.44
N ARG A 92 -0.03 13.65 3.86
CA ARG A 92 1.04 14.61 3.57
C ARG A 92 0.69 15.60 2.46
N SER A 93 0.08 15.11 1.41
CA SER A 93 -0.36 15.97 0.30
C SER A 93 -1.47 16.92 0.76
N LEU A 94 -2.40 16.44 1.58
CA LEU A 94 -3.43 17.25 2.19
C LEU A 94 -2.83 18.33 3.11
N ALA A 95 -1.80 18.02 3.89
CA ALA A 95 -1.11 19.00 4.74
C ALA A 95 -0.43 20.14 3.95
N ALA A 96 -0.21 19.95 2.64
CA ALA A 96 0.32 20.99 1.75
C ALA A 96 -0.78 21.84 1.08
N CYS A 97 -2.07 21.58 1.36
CA CYS A 97 -3.23 22.21 0.74
C CYS A 97 -4.02 23.08 1.74
N GLU A 98 -4.83 23.98 1.21
CA GLU A 98 -5.85 24.76 1.93
C GLU A 98 -7.27 24.24 1.63
N GLY A 99 -7.47 23.45 0.56
CA GLY A 99 -8.76 22.87 0.22
C GLY A 99 -8.66 21.48 -0.36
N ALA A 100 -9.78 20.77 -0.39
CA ALA A 100 -9.90 19.47 -1.03
C ALA A 100 -11.23 19.34 -1.78
N ILE A 101 -11.19 18.80 -3.00
CA ILE A 101 -12.37 18.36 -3.74
C ILE A 101 -12.71 16.96 -3.24
N LEU A 102 -13.90 16.80 -2.68
CA LEU A 102 -14.45 15.48 -2.32
C LEU A 102 -15.29 14.96 -3.47
N MET A 103 -14.75 14.01 -4.22
CA MET A 103 -15.44 13.46 -5.38
C MET A 103 -16.22 12.20 -5.03
N ILE A 104 -17.50 12.18 -5.39
CA ILE A 104 -18.43 11.08 -5.17
C ILE A 104 -19.03 10.68 -6.53
N ASP A 105 -19.05 9.39 -6.83
CA ASP A 105 -19.77 8.85 -7.99
C ASP A 105 -21.28 8.90 -7.73
N ALA A 106 -22.03 9.61 -8.56
CA ALA A 106 -23.48 9.78 -8.40
C ALA A 106 -24.28 8.46 -8.53
N ALA A 107 -23.70 7.42 -9.14
CA ALA A 107 -24.32 6.11 -9.21
C ALA A 107 -24.02 5.24 -7.97
N GLN A 108 -22.79 5.34 -7.41
CA GLN A 108 -22.37 4.53 -6.27
C GLN A 108 -22.68 5.20 -4.93
N GLY A 109 -22.51 6.52 -4.84
CA GLY A 109 -22.69 7.29 -3.60
C GLY A 109 -21.44 7.27 -2.72
N VAL A 110 -21.62 7.54 -1.41
CA VAL A 110 -20.55 7.56 -0.41
C VAL A 110 -20.05 6.14 -0.14
N GLU A 111 -18.73 5.96 -0.14
CA GLU A 111 -18.03 4.70 0.11
C GLU A 111 -17.12 4.82 1.35
N ALA A 112 -16.64 3.69 1.91
CA ALA A 112 -15.82 3.68 3.13
C ALA A 112 -14.56 4.55 3.00
N GLN A 113 -13.85 4.47 1.88
CA GLN A 113 -12.66 5.30 1.62
C GLN A 113 -12.98 6.79 1.49
N THR A 114 -14.19 7.14 1.03
CA THR A 114 -14.65 8.55 0.98
C THR A 114 -14.68 9.14 2.38
N MET A 115 -15.20 8.39 3.35
CA MET A 115 -15.26 8.81 4.76
C MET A 115 -13.86 8.95 5.36
N ALA A 116 -12.99 7.94 5.17
CA ALA A 116 -11.63 7.96 5.72
C ALA A 116 -10.81 9.15 5.17
N ASN A 117 -10.85 9.36 3.85
CA ASN A 117 -10.15 10.49 3.23
C ASN A 117 -10.73 11.85 3.66
N LEU A 118 -12.04 11.94 3.86
CA LEU A 118 -12.67 13.13 4.41
C LEU A 118 -12.18 13.44 5.83
N HIS A 119 -12.10 12.44 6.71
CA HIS A 119 -11.57 12.61 8.06
C HIS A 119 -10.13 13.14 8.04
N LEU A 120 -9.27 12.58 7.17
CA LEU A 120 -7.90 13.08 7.00
C LEU A 120 -7.87 14.55 6.55
N ALA A 121 -8.77 14.96 5.65
CA ALA A 121 -8.88 16.34 5.20
C ALA A 121 -9.40 17.27 6.30
N MET A 122 -10.38 16.82 7.10
CA MET A 122 -10.93 17.57 8.24
C MET A 122 -9.89 17.74 9.37
N ASP A 123 -9.08 16.75 9.64
CA ASP A 123 -7.97 16.83 10.60
C ASP A 123 -6.96 17.92 10.22
N GLN A 124 -6.76 18.13 8.92
CA GLN A 124 -5.95 19.23 8.37
C GLN A 124 -6.71 20.56 8.28
N LYS A 125 -8.00 20.60 8.68
CA LYS A 125 -8.88 21.78 8.61
C LYS A 125 -9.05 22.36 7.21
N LEU A 126 -9.05 21.50 6.19
CA LEU A 126 -9.22 21.91 4.79
C LEU A 126 -10.66 22.31 4.51
N VAL A 127 -10.84 23.25 3.59
CA VAL A 127 -12.16 23.55 3.01
C VAL A 127 -12.52 22.45 2.04
N ILE A 128 -13.69 21.82 2.23
CA ILE A 128 -14.17 20.71 1.42
C ILE A 128 -15.14 21.21 0.35
N ILE A 129 -14.88 20.85 -0.90
CA ILE A 129 -15.78 21.12 -2.04
C ILE A 129 -16.34 19.79 -2.53
N PRO A 130 -17.61 19.45 -2.24
CA PRO A 130 -18.22 18.20 -2.69
C PRO A 130 -18.56 18.28 -4.18
N VAL A 131 -18.17 17.25 -4.94
CA VAL A 131 -18.44 17.09 -6.37
C VAL A 131 -19.11 15.74 -6.63
N LEU A 132 -20.30 15.77 -7.19
CA LEU A 132 -21.06 14.59 -7.59
C LEU A 132 -20.77 14.28 -9.07
N ASN A 133 -19.85 13.34 -9.30
CA ASN A 133 -19.37 13.00 -10.63
C ASN A 133 -20.23 11.90 -11.29
N LYS A 134 -20.06 11.74 -12.60
CA LYS A 134 -20.74 10.74 -13.45
C LYS A 134 -22.27 10.90 -13.51
N ILE A 135 -22.77 12.14 -13.46
CA ILE A 135 -24.21 12.42 -13.59
C ILE A 135 -24.79 12.02 -14.96
N ASP A 136 -23.93 11.71 -15.91
CA ASP A 136 -24.29 11.20 -17.25
C ASP A 136 -24.70 9.72 -17.26
N LEU A 137 -24.44 8.98 -16.20
CA LEU A 137 -24.81 7.57 -16.11
C LEU A 137 -26.32 7.40 -15.86
N PRO A 138 -26.97 6.40 -16.50
CA PRO A 138 -28.40 6.14 -16.26
C PRO A 138 -28.76 5.77 -14.81
N ALA A 139 -27.76 5.26 -14.06
CA ALA A 139 -27.91 4.87 -12.66
C ALA A 139 -27.57 6.01 -11.68
N ALA A 140 -27.23 7.22 -12.18
CA ALA A 140 -26.88 8.35 -11.34
C ALA A 140 -28.11 8.87 -10.58
N ASP A 141 -27.96 9.03 -9.25
CA ASP A 141 -28.98 9.57 -8.36
C ASP A 141 -28.36 10.69 -7.51
N VAL A 142 -28.46 11.91 -8.07
CA VAL A 142 -27.88 13.11 -7.46
C VAL A 142 -28.57 13.46 -6.14
N ASP A 143 -29.88 13.28 -6.05
CA ASP A 143 -30.67 13.65 -4.87
C ASP A 143 -30.34 12.72 -3.69
N ARG A 144 -30.20 11.41 -3.95
CA ARG A 144 -29.72 10.45 -2.96
C ARG A 144 -28.31 10.80 -2.45
N CYS A 145 -27.40 11.13 -3.35
CA CYS A 145 -26.02 11.50 -2.97
C CYS A 145 -25.97 12.79 -2.17
N LYS A 146 -26.82 13.76 -2.48
CA LYS A 146 -26.97 14.99 -1.68
C LYS A 146 -27.47 14.69 -0.28
N GLN A 147 -28.45 13.80 -0.13
CA GLN A 147 -28.90 13.36 1.19
C GLN A 147 -27.80 12.65 1.97
N GLN A 148 -27.02 11.77 1.32
CA GLN A 148 -25.85 11.13 1.95
C GLN A 148 -24.79 12.12 2.40
N LEU A 149 -24.54 13.22 1.65
CA LEU A 149 -23.63 14.29 2.07
C LEU A 149 -24.08 14.94 3.40
N GLU A 150 -25.36 15.21 3.57
CA GLU A 150 -25.90 15.81 4.80
C GLU A 150 -25.94 14.81 5.96
N ASP A 151 -26.49 13.61 5.71
CA ASP A 151 -26.76 12.63 6.78
C ASP A 151 -25.47 11.96 7.29
N ILE A 152 -24.50 11.68 6.41
CA ILE A 152 -23.29 10.91 6.74
C ILE A 152 -22.09 11.83 6.98
N LEU A 153 -21.90 12.81 6.08
CA LEU A 153 -20.69 13.61 6.07
C LEU A 153 -20.87 14.98 6.71
N ALA A 154 -22.11 15.34 7.11
CA ALA A 154 -22.48 16.64 7.65
C ALA A 154 -22.04 17.82 6.76
N ILE A 155 -22.06 17.62 5.44
CA ILE A 155 -21.73 18.63 4.43
C ILE A 155 -23.06 19.11 3.81
N PRO A 156 -23.32 20.44 3.71
CA PRO A 156 -24.55 20.95 3.12
C PRO A 156 -24.74 20.46 1.67
N ALA A 157 -25.92 19.93 1.36
CA ALA A 157 -26.24 19.39 0.03
C ALA A 157 -26.21 20.47 -1.06
N GLU A 158 -26.48 21.73 -0.71
CA GLU A 158 -26.43 22.88 -1.62
C GLU A 158 -25.03 23.20 -2.12
N ASP A 159 -24.00 22.82 -1.36
CA ASP A 159 -22.60 23.00 -1.73
C ASP A 159 -22.11 22.03 -2.81
N ALA A 160 -22.87 20.96 -3.07
CA ALA A 160 -22.49 19.91 -4.00
C ALA A 160 -22.61 20.33 -5.46
N ILE A 161 -21.54 20.17 -6.22
CA ILE A 161 -21.46 20.51 -7.63
C ILE A 161 -21.70 19.25 -8.46
N PRO A 162 -22.80 19.17 -9.23
CA PRO A 162 -23.01 18.05 -10.15
C PRO A 162 -22.09 18.18 -11.36
N ALA A 163 -21.38 17.09 -11.71
CA ALA A 163 -20.39 17.08 -12.77
C ALA A 163 -20.38 15.76 -13.56
N SER A 164 -19.89 15.84 -14.79
CA SER A 164 -19.43 14.69 -15.56
C SER A 164 -18.04 14.99 -16.11
N ALA A 165 -17.02 14.49 -15.44
CA ALA A 165 -15.64 14.65 -15.87
C ALA A 165 -15.43 14.08 -17.27
N LYS A 166 -16.09 12.96 -17.60
CA LYS A 166 -16.03 12.34 -18.93
C LYS A 166 -16.54 13.27 -20.04
N ASN A 167 -17.65 13.98 -19.80
CA ASN A 167 -18.31 14.83 -20.79
C ASN A 167 -17.94 16.32 -20.65
N GLY A 168 -17.10 16.69 -19.67
CA GLY A 168 -16.70 18.07 -19.43
C GLY A 168 -17.79 18.95 -18.81
N ILE A 169 -18.83 18.36 -18.18
CA ILE A 169 -19.93 19.09 -17.56
C ILE A 169 -19.53 19.51 -16.15
N GLY A 170 -19.78 20.78 -15.77
CA GLY A 170 -19.55 21.30 -14.42
C GLY A 170 -18.08 21.62 -14.09
N ILE A 171 -17.13 21.51 -15.05
CA ILE A 171 -15.71 21.72 -14.81
C ILE A 171 -15.42 23.19 -14.48
N GLU A 172 -16.01 24.13 -15.21
CA GLU A 172 -15.88 25.56 -14.94
C GLU A 172 -16.44 25.93 -13.56
N ASP A 173 -17.57 25.33 -13.17
CA ASP A 173 -18.18 25.57 -11.85
C ASP A 173 -17.27 25.06 -10.70
N ILE A 174 -16.57 23.94 -10.92
CA ILE A 174 -15.57 23.43 -9.98
C ILE A 174 -14.40 24.40 -9.85
N LEU A 175 -13.86 24.92 -10.97
CA LEU A 175 -12.75 25.88 -10.94
C LEU A 175 -13.15 27.19 -10.23
N GLU A 176 -14.33 27.73 -10.49
CA GLU A 176 -14.83 28.93 -9.81
C GLU A 176 -15.06 28.66 -8.31
N ALA A 177 -15.60 27.48 -7.95
CA ALA A 177 -15.78 27.11 -6.54
C ALA A 177 -14.43 26.98 -5.79
N ILE A 178 -13.37 26.47 -6.44
CA ILE A 178 -12.02 26.45 -5.87
C ILE A 178 -11.56 27.89 -5.55
N ILE A 179 -11.75 28.82 -6.47
CA ILE A 179 -11.34 30.21 -6.29
C ILE A 179 -12.12 30.89 -5.18
N GLU A 180 -13.42 30.67 -5.14
CA GLU A 180 -14.33 31.34 -4.18
C GLU A 180 -14.19 30.78 -2.77
N ARG A 181 -14.11 29.43 -2.63
CA ARG A 181 -14.23 28.76 -1.33
C ARG A 181 -12.88 28.41 -0.70
N VAL A 182 -11.86 28.04 -1.49
CA VAL A 182 -10.54 27.69 -0.93
C VAL A 182 -9.82 28.99 -0.53
N PRO A 183 -9.36 29.12 0.71
CA PRO A 183 -8.65 30.32 1.13
C PRO A 183 -7.29 30.45 0.45
N ALA A 184 -6.83 31.69 0.30
CA ALA A 184 -5.47 31.96 -0.13
C ALA A 184 -4.47 31.52 0.95
N PRO A 185 -3.27 31.05 0.57
CA PRO A 185 -2.21 30.75 1.51
C PRO A 185 -1.83 31.96 2.38
N VAL A 186 -1.72 31.74 3.69
CA VAL A 186 -1.32 32.79 4.64
C VAL A 186 0.17 32.69 4.91
N GLU A 187 0.92 33.75 4.60
CA GLU A 187 2.34 33.82 4.91
C GLU A 187 2.55 34.20 6.39
N HIS A 188 3.59 33.63 7.01
CA HIS A 188 3.95 33.96 8.38
C HIS A 188 4.52 35.40 8.50
N GLU A 189 4.21 36.09 9.59
CA GLU A 189 4.56 37.51 9.76
C GLU A 189 6.05 37.80 9.70
N ASP A 190 6.90 36.89 10.21
CA ASP A 190 8.35 37.04 10.24
C ASP A 190 9.04 36.82 8.88
N LYS A 191 8.31 36.30 7.88
CA LYS A 191 8.79 35.99 6.51
C LYS A 191 10.05 35.15 6.44
N LEU A 192 10.39 34.44 7.51
CA LEU A 192 11.49 33.47 7.48
C LEU A 192 11.12 32.27 6.60
N LEU A 193 12.12 31.70 5.92
CA LEU A 193 11.86 30.53 5.08
C LEU A 193 11.36 29.35 5.93
N ARG A 194 10.17 28.90 5.60
CA ARG A 194 9.54 27.66 6.05
C ARG A 194 8.94 26.95 4.85
N ALA A 195 9.50 25.82 4.48
CA ALA A 195 8.92 24.96 3.47
C ALA A 195 8.91 23.52 3.97
N SER A 196 7.88 22.75 3.64
CA SER A 196 7.77 21.33 3.98
C SER A 196 8.11 20.48 2.76
N VAL A 197 8.94 19.48 2.96
CA VAL A 197 9.19 18.42 1.96
C VAL A 197 8.05 17.40 2.08
N PHE A 198 7.15 17.34 1.10
CA PHE A 198 6.04 16.39 1.13
C PHE A 198 6.30 15.13 0.31
N ASP A 199 7.23 15.16 -0.67
CA ASP A 199 7.67 13.99 -1.43
C ASP A 199 9.10 14.19 -1.98
N SER A 200 9.71 13.10 -2.47
CA SER A 200 11.00 13.15 -3.15
C SER A 200 11.13 12.07 -4.22
N VAL A 201 11.86 12.39 -5.30
CA VAL A 201 12.15 11.45 -6.39
C VAL A 201 13.64 11.47 -6.69
N TYR A 202 14.20 10.32 -6.95
CA TYR A 202 15.58 10.22 -7.42
C TYR A 202 15.63 10.23 -8.95
N ASP A 203 16.28 11.24 -9.50
CA ASP A 203 16.61 11.32 -10.91
C ASP A 203 18.09 10.91 -11.09
N THR A 204 18.35 10.00 -12.04
CA THR A 204 19.71 9.47 -12.28
C THR A 204 20.73 10.53 -12.70
N PHE A 205 20.28 11.66 -13.25
CA PHE A 205 21.13 12.75 -13.73
C PHE A 205 21.19 13.94 -12.76
N ARG A 206 20.12 14.17 -12.00
CA ARG A 206 19.94 15.35 -11.15
C ARG A 206 20.09 15.05 -9.65
N GLY A 207 20.10 13.78 -9.27
CA GLY A 207 20.08 13.35 -7.87
C GLY A 207 18.68 13.44 -7.26
N VAL A 208 18.60 13.73 -5.96
CA VAL A 208 17.32 13.86 -5.25
C VAL A 208 16.63 15.16 -5.65
N VAL A 209 15.41 15.04 -6.17
CA VAL A 209 14.48 16.14 -6.43
C VAL A 209 13.47 16.15 -5.29
N SER A 210 13.52 17.17 -4.44
CA SER A 210 12.61 17.32 -3.30
C SER A 210 11.40 18.15 -3.69
N TYR A 211 10.19 17.62 -3.45
CA TYR A 211 8.92 18.32 -3.69
C TYR A 211 8.55 19.08 -2.43
N VAL A 212 8.29 20.36 -2.59
CA VAL A 212 8.09 21.26 -1.46
C VAL A 212 6.86 22.16 -1.60
N ARG A 213 6.28 22.46 -0.44
CA ARG A 213 5.31 23.51 -0.24
C ARG A 213 5.99 24.64 0.55
N VAL A 214 6.06 25.83 -0.01
CA VAL A 214 6.60 27.01 0.67
C VAL A 214 5.48 27.69 1.46
N PHE A 215 5.60 27.69 2.79
CA PHE A 215 4.62 28.34 3.68
C PHE A 215 4.99 29.80 3.98
N SER A 216 6.27 30.14 4.03
CA SER A 216 6.78 31.48 4.29
C SER A 216 8.15 31.65 3.69
N GLY A 217 8.50 32.91 3.35
CA GLY A 217 9.77 33.24 2.72
C GLY A 217 9.89 32.73 1.29
N SER A 218 11.11 32.46 0.84
CA SER A 218 11.36 32.00 -0.52
C SER A 218 12.54 31.05 -0.64
N ILE A 219 12.54 30.22 -1.71
CA ILE A 219 13.63 29.33 -2.12
C ILE A 219 14.10 29.78 -3.49
N HIS A 220 15.39 30.10 -3.63
CA HIS A 220 15.99 30.52 -4.89
C HIS A 220 17.32 29.81 -5.18
N LYS A 221 17.71 29.78 -6.43
CA LYS A 221 18.98 29.20 -6.86
C LYS A 221 20.18 29.87 -6.16
N GLY A 222 21.13 29.07 -5.67
CA GLY A 222 22.33 29.54 -4.96
C GLY A 222 22.12 29.79 -3.47
N GLN A 223 20.90 29.74 -2.96
CA GLN A 223 20.60 29.88 -1.53
C GLN A 223 21.13 28.67 -0.76
N ARG A 224 21.64 28.91 0.45
CA ARG A 224 21.98 27.86 1.40
C ARG A 224 20.79 27.57 2.29
N ILE A 225 20.24 26.39 2.16
CA ILE A 225 19.14 25.88 2.97
C ILE A 225 19.64 24.91 4.02
N ARG A 226 18.92 24.79 5.13
CA ARG A 226 19.11 23.79 6.18
C ARG A 226 17.87 22.96 6.32
N LEU A 227 18.03 21.64 6.39
CA LEU A 227 16.97 20.68 6.75
C LEU A 227 16.91 20.58 8.27
N PHE A 228 15.74 20.73 8.84
CA PHE A 228 15.56 20.85 10.30
C PHE A 228 15.90 19.54 11.03
N HIS A 229 15.34 18.43 10.56
CA HIS A 229 15.51 17.12 11.20
C HIS A 229 16.94 16.56 11.05
N THR A 230 17.51 16.62 9.86
CA THR A 230 18.88 16.11 9.62
C THR A 230 19.97 17.10 10.02
N ASN A 231 19.60 18.36 10.26
CA ASN A 231 20.48 19.49 10.56
C ASN A 231 21.63 19.68 9.54
N LYS A 232 21.45 19.18 8.30
CA LYS A 232 22.41 19.32 7.20
C LYS A 232 22.10 20.55 6.36
N THR A 233 23.15 21.15 5.83
CA THR A 233 23.06 22.35 4.98
C THR A 233 23.42 22.00 3.55
N TYR A 234 22.61 22.50 2.60
CA TYR A 234 22.80 22.29 1.16
C TYR A 234 22.65 23.60 0.41
N GLU A 235 23.25 23.67 -0.80
CA GLU A 235 23.07 24.79 -1.72
C GLU A 235 22.06 24.39 -2.81
N VAL A 236 21.01 25.19 -2.97
CA VAL A 236 20.00 24.98 -4.02
C VAL A 236 20.62 25.22 -5.40
N LYS A 237 20.62 24.21 -6.23
CA LYS A 237 21.15 24.29 -7.61
C LYS A 237 20.07 24.68 -8.62
N GLU A 238 18.87 24.22 -8.39
CA GLU A 238 17.72 24.47 -9.24
C GLU A 238 16.44 24.46 -8.40
N CYS A 239 15.47 25.30 -8.74
CA CYS A 239 14.11 25.23 -8.24
C CYS A 239 13.12 25.48 -9.37
N GLY A 240 11.87 25.08 -9.19
CA GLY A 240 10.82 25.24 -10.20
C GLY A 240 9.49 24.65 -9.77
N VAL A 241 8.55 24.61 -10.71
CA VAL A 241 7.19 24.09 -10.57
C VAL A 241 6.93 23.00 -11.60
N PHE A 242 5.82 22.31 -11.46
CA PHE A 242 5.36 21.27 -12.40
C PHE A 242 4.20 21.82 -13.26
N THR A 243 4.35 21.84 -14.60
CA THR A 243 3.35 22.34 -15.55
C THR A 243 3.18 21.42 -16.80
N PRO A 244 2.71 20.20 -16.73
CA PRO A 244 2.89 19.13 -15.75
C PRO A 244 4.34 18.70 -15.61
N LYS A 245 5.21 18.99 -16.61
CA LYS A 245 6.65 18.71 -16.56
C LYS A 245 7.39 19.72 -15.69
N MET A 246 8.54 19.32 -15.18
CA MET A 246 9.42 20.21 -14.41
C MET A 246 9.77 21.45 -15.21
N THR A 247 9.32 22.60 -14.75
CA THR A 247 9.59 23.91 -15.33
C THR A 247 10.41 24.75 -14.36
N LYS A 248 11.62 25.14 -14.76
CA LYS A 248 12.53 25.93 -13.93
C LYS A 248 11.94 27.28 -13.65
N ARG A 249 12.15 27.75 -12.41
CA ARG A 249 11.89 29.12 -11.97
C ARG A 249 13.10 29.66 -11.23
N ASP A 250 13.24 30.97 -11.20
CA ASP A 250 14.31 31.62 -10.46
C ASP A 250 14.09 31.53 -8.96
N GLU A 251 12.82 31.50 -8.53
CA GLU A 251 12.41 31.53 -7.15
C GLU A 251 11.05 30.83 -6.95
N LEU A 252 10.89 30.18 -5.80
CA LEU A 252 9.62 29.74 -5.23
C LEU A 252 9.29 30.64 -4.04
N ILE A 253 8.09 31.21 -4.00
CA ILE A 253 7.64 32.12 -2.96
C ILE A 253 6.60 31.48 -2.05
N ALA A 254 6.27 32.14 -0.95
CA ALA A 254 5.18 31.70 -0.07
C ALA A 254 3.91 31.41 -0.88
N GLY A 255 3.28 30.26 -0.63
CA GLY A 255 2.13 29.77 -1.38
C GLY A 255 2.48 28.81 -2.52
N ASP A 256 3.70 28.79 -3.02
CA ASP A 256 4.07 27.90 -4.12
C ASP A 256 4.22 26.44 -3.70
N VAL A 257 3.77 25.55 -4.60
CA VAL A 257 4.10 24.12 -4.62
C VAL A 257 5.04 23.89 -5.78
N GLY A 258 6.20 23.28 -5.50
CA GLY A 258 7.22 23.09 -6.51
C GLY A 258 8.28 22.08 -6.10
N TYR A 259 9.46 22.21 -6.70
CA TYR A 259 10.60 21.36 -6.38
C TYR A 259 11.87 22.17 -6.21
N PHE A 260 12.83 21.60 -5.49
CA PHE A 260 14.22 22.04 -5.54
C PHE A 260 15.19 20.86 -5.67
N ILE A 261 16.39 21.14 -6.17
CA ILE A 261 17.49 20.21 -6.31
C ILE A 261 18.72 20.80 -5.60
N ALA A 262 19.33 20.03 -4.69
CA ALA A 262 20.42 20.52 -3.84
C ALA A 262 21.61 19.54 -3.71
N ASN A 263 21.89 18.74 -4.75
CA ASN A 263 22.97 17.74 -4.77
C ASN A 263 22.94 16.72 -3.62
N MET A 264 21.76 16.42 -3.09
CA MET A 264 21.57 15.33 -2.15
C MET A 264 21.74 13.99 -2.86
N LYS A 265 22.45 13.05 -2.22
CA LYS A 265 22.83 11.77 -2.84
C LYS A 265 21.94 10.60 -2.44
N SER A 266 21.26 10.72 -1.32
CA SER A 266 20.35 9.68 -0.80
C SER A 266 19.06 10.30 -0.29
N ALA A 267 17.98 9.52 -0.29
CA ALA A 267 16.69 9.94 0.26
C ALA A 267 16.76 10.25 1.77
N ASP A 268 17.63 9.59 2.51
CA ASP A 268 17.83 9.83 3.94
C ASP A 268 18.35 11.25 4.25
N GLU A 269 18.88 11.94 3.23
CA GLU A 269 19.33 13.33 3.39
C GLU A 269 18.19 14.34 3.35
N ALA A 270 17.08 14.02 2.67
CA ALA A 270 15.86 14.84 2.63
C ALA A 270 14.68 13.96 3.07
N LYS A 271 14.51 13.82 4.38
CA LYS A 271 13.38 13.06 4.90
C LYS A 271 12.07 13.76 4.54
N ILE A 272 11.10 12.97 4.12
CA ILE A 272 9.76 13.47 3.81
C ILE A 272 9.08 13.90 5.12
N GLY A 273 8.47 15.10 5.10
CA GLY A 273 7.94 15.77 6.29
C GLY A 273 8.95 16.72 6.96
N ASP A 274 10.22 16.77 6.49
CA ASP A 274 11.22 17.68 7.05
C ASP A 274 10.94 19.13 6.67
N THR A 275 11.33 20.04 7.56
CA THR A 275 11.23 21.47 7.34
C THR A 275 12.51 22.02 6.72
N VAL A 276 12.35 22.73 5.61
CA VAL A 276 13.42 23.48 4.94
C VAL A 276 13.42 24.91 5.44
N THR A 277 14.58 25.39 5.89
CA THR A 277 14.77 26.77 6.33
C THR A 277 16.05 27.37 5.75
N ASP A 278 16.22 28.68 5.83
CA ASP A 278 17.47 29.35 5.44
C ASP A 278 18.59 29.02 6.44
N SER A 279 19.81 28.74 5.95
CA SER A 279 20.91 28.36 6.83
C SER A 279 21.48 29.52 7.63
N THR A 280 21.31 30.75 7.15
CA THR A 280 21.82 31.96 7.81
C THR A 280 20.80 32.59 8.74
N HIS A 281 19.51 32.50 8.38
CA HIS A 281 18.38 33.01 9.15
C HIS A 281 17.34 31.90 9.33
N PRO A 282 17.64 30.88 10.15
CA PRO A 282 16.74 29.75 10.31
C PRO A 282 15.48 30.13 11.05
N CYS A 283 14.36 29.50 10.69
CA CYS A 283 13.12 29.62 11.46
C CYS A 283 13.31 28.98 12.86
N PRO A 284 12.63 29.50 13.90
CA PRO A 284 12.80 29.02 15.27
C PRO A 284 12.19 27.65 15.52
N GLU A 285 11.15 27.28 14.76
CA GLU A 285 10.37 26.07 14.98
C GLU A 285 10.17 25.31 13.65
N GLU A 286 10.10 23.99 13.73
CA GLU A 286 9.74 23.14 12.61
C GLU A 286 8.24 23.21 12.29
N LEU A 287 7.88 22.91 11.05
CA LEU A 287 6.49 22.78 10.66
C LEU A 287 5.89 21.52 11.28
N PRO A 288 4.61 21.55 11.72
CA PRO A 288 3.95 20.37 12.24
C PRO A 288 3.75 19.33 11.13
N GLY A 289 3.74 18.05 11.50
CA GLY A 289 3.38 16.95 10.58
C GLY A 289 4.48 15.96 10.25
N TYR A 290 5.71 16.13 10.74
CA TYR A 290 6.71 15.09 10.62
C TYR A 290 6.29 13.87 11.45
N LYS A 291 5.99 12.77 10.78
CA LYS A 291 5.79 11.46 11.41
C LYS A 291 6.60 10.43 10.64
N GLU A 292 7.33 9.61 11.38
CA GLU A 292 8.06 8.49 10.79
C GLU A 292 7.08 7.40 10.37
N ILE A 293 7.16 6.95 9.11
CA ILE A 293 6.29 5.89 8.61
C ILE A 293 6.78 4.57 9.17
N GLN A 294 5.87 3.80 9.75
CA GLN A 294 6.17 2.45 10.18
C GLN A 294 5.49 1.44 9.24
N PRO A 295 6.26 0.53 8.63
CA PRO A 295 5.69 -0.56 7.86
C PRO A 295 4.80 -1.43 8.73
N MET A 296 3.70 -1.91 8.15
CA MET A 296 2.71 -2.76 8.84
C MET A 296 2.78 -4.22 8.39
N VAL A 297 3.22 -4.46 7.16
CA VAL A 297 3.30 -5.78 6.52
C VAL A 297 4.74 -6.08 6.16
N PHE A 298 5.20 -7.28 6.45
CA PHE A 298 6.57 -7.72 6.20
C PHE A 298 6.59 -8.99 5.36
N SER A 299 7.50 -9.03 4.38
CA SER A 299 7.74 -10.23 3.56
C SER A 299 9.22 -10.34 3.22
N GLY A 300 9.74 -11.56 3.15
CA GLY A 300 11.07 -11.81 2.59
C GLY A 300 11.01 -11.76 1.07
N ILE A 301 11.88 -11.02 0.43
CA ILE A 301 12.04 -10.97 -1.02
C ILE A 301 13.38 -11.57 -1.41
N TYR A 302 13.35 -12.59 -2.26
CA TYR A 302 14.51 -13.34 -2.71
C TYR A 302 14.60 -13.32 -4.23
N PRO A 303 15.80 -13.21 -4.82
CA PRO A 303 15.94 -13.32 -6.26
C PRO A 303 15.67 -14.76 -6.70
N VAL A 304 15.09 -14.93 -7.89
CA VAL A 304 14.88 -16.25 -8.50
C VAL A 304 16.23 -16.91 -8.77
N ASP A 305 17.19 -16.19 -9.31
CA ASP A 305 18.58 -16.63 -9.43
C ASP A 305 19.43 -16.03 -8.31
N THR A 306 20.09 -16.89 -7.52
CA THR A 306 20.92 -16.45 -6.39
C THR A 306 22.10 -15.56 -6.80
N SER A 307 22.52 -15.61 -8.08
CA SER A 307 23.55 -14.72 -8.63
C SER A 307 23.12 -13.26 -8.71
N ASP A 308 21.80 -13.00 -8.72
CA ASP A 308 21.22 -11.66 -8.86
C ASP A 308 21.08 -10.89 -7.53
N TYR A 309 21.60 -11.43 -6.42
CA TYR A 309 21.48 -10.81 -5.10
C TYR A 309 22.00 -9.35 -5.06
N GLU A 310 23.19 -9.08 -5.61
CA GLU A 310 23.75 -7.72 -5.61
C GLU A 310 22.99 -6.76 -6.55
N ALA A 311 22.46 -7.28 -7.66
CA ALA A 311 21.59 -6.52 -8.55
C ALA A 311 20.26 -6.18 -7.85
N LEU A 312 19.65 -7.14 -7.14
CA LEU A 312 18.45 -6.94 -6.34
C LEU A 312 18.68 -5.91 -5.23
N LYS A 313 19.81 -5.98 -4.51
CA LYS A 313 20.18 -4.99 -3.50
C LYS A 313 20.21 -3.57 -4.06
N THR A 314 20.81 -3.43 -5.24
CA THR A 314 20.90 -2.13 -5.93
C THR A 314 19.51 -1.62 -6.35
N ALA A 315 18.66 -2.51 -6.88
CA ALA A 315 17.29 -2.18 -7.26
C ALA A 315 16.45 -1.76 -6.04
N MET A 316 16.54 -2.50 -4.94
CA MET A 316 15.86 -2.17 -3.68
C MET A 316 16.29 -0.81 -3.11
N ALA A 317 17.57 -0.50 -3.12
CA ALA A 317 18.08 0.80 -2.68
C ALA A 317 17.52 1.95 -3.53
N LYS A 318 17.43 1.75 -4.86
CA LYS A 318 16.81 2.75 -5.76
C LYS A 318 15.31 2.91 -5.52
N LEU A 319 14.59 1.82 -5.26
CA LEU A 319 13.16 1.87 -4.92
C LEU A 319 12.94 2.62 -3.61
N GLN A 320 13.74 2.34 -2.58
CA GLN A 320 13.63 3.02 -1.28
C GLN A 320 13.85 4.54 -1.38
N ILE A 321 14.70 5.00 -2.30
CA ILE A 321 14.88 6.44 -2.54
C ILE A 321 13.59 7.07 -3.06
N ASN A 322 12.85 6.35 -3.91
CA ASN A 322 11.61 6.82 -4.51
C ASN A 322 10.37 6.55 -3.65
N ASP A 323 10.52 5.73 -2.62
CA ASP A 323 9.43 5.28 -1.76
C ASP A 323 9.91 5.17 -0.31
N ALA A 324 9.69 6.23 0.45
CA ALA A 324 10.14 6.34 1.83
C ALA A 324 9.43 5.37 2.79
N ALA A 325 8.30 4.80 2.38
CA ALA A 325 7.56 3.82 3.15
C ALA A 325 8.12 2.40 3.01
N PHE A 326 8.90 2.16 1.95
CA PHE A 326 9.56 0.88 1.71
C PHE A 326 10.85 0.76 2.50
N THR A 327 10.95 -0.28 3.33
CA THR A 327 12.15 -0.59 4.11
C THR A 327 12.66 -1.98 3.76
N PHE A 328 13.97 -2.20 3.79
CA PHE A 328 14.55 -3.52 3.59
C PHE A 328 15.81 -3.75 4.40
N GLN A 329 16.02 -4.99 4.83
CA GLN A 329 17.20 -5.45 5.54
C GLN A 329 17.65 -6.79 4.96
N SER A 330 18.97 -7.06 4.97
CA SER A 330 19.49 -8.34 4.49
C SER A 330 18.98 -9.49 5.33
N GLU A 331 18.50 -10.54 4.67
CA GLU A 331 18.01 -11.76 5.28
C GLU A 331 18.60 -12.98 4.55
N SER A 332 18.71 -14.10 5.24
CA SER A 332 19.13 -15.37 4.62
C SER A 332 18.17 -16.49 4.99
N SER A 333 17.84 -17.32 4.02
CA SER A 333 17.02 -18.52 4.21
C SER A 333 17.79 -19.75 3.77
N THR A 334 17.69 -20.82 4.54
CA THR A 334 18.31 -22.11 4.18
C THR A 334 17.77 -22.70 2.88
N ALA A 335 16.53 -22.36 2.51
CA ALA A 335 15.85 -22.83 1.32
C ALA A 335 16.01 -21.92 0.10
N LEU A 336 16.00 -20.58 0.31
CA LEU A 336 15.98 -19.58 -0.76
C LEU A 336 17.31 -18.84 -0.94
N GLY A 337 18.28 -19.04 -0.03
CA GLY A 337 19.57 -18.36 -0.07
C GLY A 337 19.52 -16.96 0.52
N PHE A 338 20.29 -16.03 -0.06
CA PHE A 338 20.33 -14.64 0.39
C PHE A 338 19.22 -13.82 -0.24
N GLY A 339 18.57 -12.98 0.55
CA GLY A 339 17.48 -12.10 0.15
C GLY A 339 17.36 -10.90 1.10
N PHE A 340 16.17 -10.33 1.13
CA PHE A 340 15.88 -9.15 1.95
C PHE A 340 14.55 -9.31 2.66
N ARG A 341 14.53 -8.98 3.96
CA ARG A 341 13.31 -8.75 4.72
C ARG A 341 12.83 -7.35 4.42
N CYS A 342 11.64 -7.23 3.83
CA CYS A 342 11.06 -5.98 3.38
C CYS A 342 9.83 -5.61 4.20
N GLY A 343 9.69 -4.33 4.50
CA GLY A 343 8.52 -3.75 5.15
C GLY A 343 7.72 -2.90 4.17
N PHE A 344 6.39 -3.02 4.25
CA PHE A 344 5.40 -2.39 3.37
C PHE A 344 4.27 -1.78 4.18
N LEU A 345 3.56 -0.82 3.61
CA LEU A 345 2.36 -0.23 4.21
C LEU A 345 1.19 -1.22 4.25
N GLY A 346 1.00 -1.97 3.18
CA GLY A 346 -0.05 -2.96 3.02
C GLY A 346 0.25 -3.95 1.90
N LEU A 347 -0.74 -4.77 1.53
CA LEU A 347 -0.56 -5.76 0.46
C LEU A 347 -0.45 -5.16 -0.92
N LEU A 348 -1.26 -4.17 -1.23
CA LEU A 348 -1.19 -3.48 -2.53
C LEU A 348 0.16 -2.83 -2.72
N HIS A 349 0.70 -2.20 -1.67
CA HIS A 349 2.05 -1.63 -1.68
C HIS A 349 3.11 -2.71 -1.96
N MET A 350 3.00 -3.89 -1.32
CA MET A 350 3.89 -5.04 -1.57
C MET A 350 3.83 -5.50 -3.03
N GLU A 351 2.62 -5.63 -3.61
CA GLU A 351 2.44 -6.03 -5.01
C GLU A 351 3.05 -5.00 -5.97
N ILE A 352 2.86 -3.72 -5.69
CA ILE A 352 3.42 -2.63 -6.50
C ILE A 352 4.95 -2.68 -6.50
N ILE A 353 5.58 -2.85 -5.34
CA ILE A 353 7.04 -2.97 -5.24
C ILE A 353 7.56 -4.19 -6.02
N GLN A 354 6.89 -5.34 -5.93
CA GLN A 354 7.26 -6.54 -6.70
C GLN A 354 7.14 -6.30 -8.21
N GLU A 355 6.06 -5.67 -8.64
CA GLU A 355 5.83 -5.38 -10.05
C GLU A 355 6.83 -4.34 -10.60
N ARG A 356 7.19 -3.35 -9.79
CA ARG A 356 8.24 -2.38 -10.11
C ARG A 356 9.61 -3.05 -10.22
N LEU A 357 9.97 -3.97 -9.32
CA LEU A 357 11.20 -4.77 -9.42
C LEU A 357 11.25 -5.52 -10.75
N ARG A 358 10.13 -6.11 -11.16
CA ARG A 358 10.04 -6.85 -12.41
C ARG A 358 10.16 -5.94 -13.64
N ARG A 359 9.43 -4.81 -13.68
CA ARG A 359 9.33 -3.94 -14.87
C ARG A 359 10.48 -2.95 -15.01
N GLU A 360 10.84 -2.26 -13.92
CA GLU A 360 11.85 -1.20 -13.95
C GLU A 360 13.28 -1.77 -13.91
N PHE A 361 13.47 -2.92 -13.23
CA PHE A 361 14.79 -3.50 -12.99
C PHE A 361 14.99 -4.87 -13.64
N ASN A 362 13.96 -5.41 -14.32
CA ASN A 362 13.96 -6.75 -14.93
C ASN A 362 14.37 -7.85 -13.93
N MET A 363 13.87 -7.76 -12.69
CA MET A 363 14.18 -8.66 -11.59
C MET A 363 12.96 -9.51 -11.24
N ASP A 364 13.05 -10.82 -11.49
CA ASP A 364 12.07 -11.77 -10.99
C ASP A 364 12.39 -12.15 -9.55
N VAL A 365 11.40 -12.01 -8.68
CA VAL A 365 11.56 -12.24 -7.23
C VAL A 365 10.55 -13.23 -6.69
N ILE A 366 10.94 -13.91 -5.62
CA ILE A 366 10.09 -14.78 -4.79
C ILE A 366 9.80 -14.04 -3.50
N SER A 367 8.53 -13.84 -3.16
CA SER A 367 8.11 -13.30 -1.87
C SER A 367 7.68 -14.42 -0.93
N THR A 368 8.03 -14.29 0.35
CA THR A 368 7.50 -15.17 1.40
C THR A 368 6.09 -14.72 1.80
N TYR A 369 5.38 -15.57 2.57
CA TYR A 369 4.07 -15.20 3.09
C TYR A 369 4.14 -13.90 3.89
N PRO A 370 3.22 -12.94 3.67
CA PRO A 370 3.21 -11.69 4.40
C PRO A 370 2.94 -11.92 5.89
N SER A 371 3.69 -11.25 6.73
CA SER A 371 3.56 -11.27 8.19
C SER A 371 3.36 -9.86 8.73
N VAL A 372 2.86 -9.79 9.96
CA VAL A 372 2.68 -8.54 10.71
C VAL A 372 3.70 -8.45 11.85
N ILE A 373 3.81 -7.30 12.48
CA ILE A 373 4.64 -7.12 13.67
C ILE A 373 3.87 -7.64 14.89
N TYR A 374 4.53 -8.53 15.66
CA TYR A 374 4.06 -8.96 16.96
C TYR A 374 4.90 -8.34 18.07
N GLN A 375 4.26 -7.94 19.17
CA GLN A 375 4.94 -7.55 20.38
C GLN A 375 5.00 -8.76 21.31
N VAL A 376 6.19 -9.16 21.71
CA VAL A 376 6.42 -10.35 22.54
C VAL A 376 7.05 -9.92 23.86
N THR A 377 6.39 -10.22 24.96
CA THR A 377 6.94 -10.03 26.30
C THR A 377 7.50 -11.36 26.79
N LYS A 378 8.78 -11.38 27.14
CA LYS A 378 9.43 -12.55 27.73
C LYS A 378 9.17 -12.65 29.23
N THR A 379 9.32 -13.85 29.81
CA THR A 379 9.18 -14.11 31.24
C THR A 379 10.18 -13.32 32.12
N ASN A 380 11.24 -12.77 31.54
CA ASN A 380 12.19 -11.89 32.25
C ASN A 380 11.79 -10.40 32.14
N GLY A 381 10.64 -10.08 31.56
CA GLY A 381 10.15 -8.71 31.38
C GLY A 381 10.73 -7.97 30.15
N GLU A 382 11.55 -8.63 29.34
CA GLU A 382 12.09 -8.04 28.11
C GLU A 382 11.00 -8.00 27.01
N GLU A 383 10.82 -6.84 26.39
CA GLU A 383 9.91 -6.66 25.25
C GLU A 383 10.68 -6.79 23.93
N LEU A 384 10.16 -7.59 23.01
CA LEU A 384 10.68 -7.81 21.67
C LEU A 384 9.64 -7.47 20.62
N ILE A 385 10.10 -6.90 19.52
CA ILE A 385 9.34 -6.72 18.31
C ILE A 385 9.71 -7.86 17.35
N VAL A 386 8.73 -8.65 16.94
CA VAL A 386 8.92 -9.82 16.08
C VAL A 386 8.13 -9.64 14.78
N ASP A 387 8.83 -9.44 13.70
CA ASP A 387 8.30 -9.33 12.33
C ASP A 387 8.54 -10.61 11.50
N ASN A 388 9.49 -11.45 11.94
CA ASN A 388 9.87 -12.69 11.30
C ASN A 388 9.57 -13.91 12.19
N PRO A 389 8.80 -14.91 11.70
CA PRO A 389 8.54 -16.14 12.47
C PRO A 389 9.79 -16.87 12.98
N ALA A 390 10.92 -16.76 12.27
CA ALA A 390 12.18 -17.36 12.68
C ALA A 390 12.77 -16.73 13.96
N MET A 391 12.42 -15.47 14.24
CA MET A 391 12.88 -14.71 15.41
C MET A 391 11.98 -14.88 16.63
N LEU A 392 10.86 -15.60 16.51
CA LEU A 392 9.99 -15.85 17.66
C LEU A 392 10.73 -16.73 18.70
N PRO A 393 10.87 -16.29 19.97
CA PRO A 393 11.50 -17.08 21.01
C PRO A 393 10.77 -18.39 21.29
N ASP A 394 11.44 -19.32 21.97
CA ASP A 394 10.81 -20.56 22.41
C ASP A 394 9.62 -20.30 23.34
N ALA A 395 8.56 -21.08 23.18
CA ALA A 395 7.29 -20.90 23.91
C ALA A 395 7.45 -20.88 25.45
N GLN A 396 8.53 -21.48 25.98
CA GLN A 396 8.80 -21.54 27.43
C GLN A 396 9.29 -20.18 28.00
N VAL A 397 9.87 -19.32 27.17
CA VAL A 397 10.39 -18.01 27.59
C VAL A 397 9.45 -16.86 27.24
N ILE A 398 8.31 -17.16 26.61
CA ILE A 398 7.29 -16.17 26.25
C ILE A 398 6.25 -16.10 27.38
N GLU A 399 6.01 -14.91 27.88
CA GLU A 399 4.92 -14.62 28.82
C GLU A 399 3.65 -14.23 28.04
N GLU A 400 3.76 -13.28 27.11
CA GLU A 400 2.63 -12.77 26.32
C GLU A 400 3.05 -12.46 24.89
N ILE A 401 2.14 -12.71 23.93
CA ILE A 401 2.24 -12.22 22.55
C ILE A 401 1.04 -11.32 22.27
N ARG A 402 1.31 -10.12 21.77
CA ARG A 402 0.29 -9.18 21.31
C ARG A 402 0.31 -9.07 19.80
N GLU A 403 -0.85 -9.20 19.19
CA GLU A 403 -1.04 -9.02 17.75
C GLU A 403 -1.60 -7.63 17.42
N PRO A 404 -1.23 -7.04 16.27
CA PRO A 404 -1.75 -5.76 15.83
C PRO A 404 -3.22 -5.88 15.46
N MET A 405 -4.02 -4.93 15.96
CA MET A 405 -5.45 -4.82 15.71
C MET A 405 -5.76 -3.67 14.77
N VAL A 406 -6.75 -3.86 13.93
CA VAL A 406 -7.30 -2.81 13.08
C VAL A 406 -8.80 -2.66 13.31
N LYS A 407 -9.25 -1.43 13.21
CA LYS A 407 -10.65 -1.08 13.17
C LYS A 407 -11.07 -1.03 11.71
N LEU A 408 -11.96 -1.94 11.33
CA LEU A 408 -12.52 -2.05 9.99
C LEU A 408 -13.78 -1.20 9.87
N PHE A 409 -13.89 -0.50 8.76
CA PHE A 409 -15.10 0.18 8.30
C PHE A 409 -15.57 -0.49 7.02
N ILE A 410 -16.66 -1.19 7.08
CA ILE A 410 -17.19 -1.96 5.95
C ILE A 410 -18.56 -1.38 5.56
N MET A 411 -18.65 -0.87 4.33
CA MET A 411 -19.92 -0.38 3.78
C MET A 411 -20.48 -1.41 2.80
N ILE A 412 -21.70 -1.87 3.07
CA ILE A 412 -22.35 -2.95 2.34
C ILE A 412 -23.84 -2.71 2.15
N PRO A 413 -24.47 -3.29 1.12
CA PRO A 413 -25.94 -3.36 1.06
C PRO A 413 -26.50 -4.16 2.25
N GLY A 414 -27.65 -3.71 2.77
CA GLY A 414 -28.29 -4.28 3.96
C GLY A 414 -28.54 -5.79 3.90
N ASP A 415 -28.79 -6.34 2.70
CA ASP A 415 -29.03 -7.77 2.49
C ASP A 415 -27.85 -8.67 2.85
N TYR A 416 -26.63 -8.13 2.88
CA TYR A 416 -25.39 -8.89 3.13
C TYR A 416 -24.85 -8.76 4.56
N ILE A 417 -25.54 -8.07 5.47
CA ILE A 417 -25.07 -7.85 6.84
C ILE A 417 -24.72 -9.17 7.53
N GLY A 418 -25.61 -10.16 7.46
CA GLY A 418 -25.43 -11.44 8.14
C GLY A 418 -24.19 -12.20 7.65
N ASP A 419 -23.97 -12.21 6.34
CA ASP A 419 -22.85 -12.89 5.72
C ASP A 419 -21.51 -12.22 6.08
N ILE A 420 -21.48 -10.89 6.08
CA ILE A 420 -20.27 -10.13 6.43
C ILE A 420 -19.97 -10.18 7.92
N MET A 421 -20.99 -10.14 8.78
CA MET A 421 -20.79 -10.38 10.22
C MET A 421 -20.19 -11.77 10.48
N ALA A 422 -20.69 -12.80 9.78
CA ALA A 422 -20.14 -14.16 9.88
C ALA A 422 -18.67 -14.19 9.40
N LEU A 423 -18.32 -13.49 8.31
CA LEU A 423 -16.95 -13.38 7.82
C LEU A 423 -16.04 -12.70 8.85
N VAL A 424 -16.47 -11.58 9.46
CA VAL A 424 -15.72 -10.87 10.50
C VAL A 424 -15.47 -11.79 11.71
N MET A 425 -16.50 -12.52 12.17
CA MET A 425 -16.36 -13.46 13.29
C MET A 425 -15.44 -14.64 12.94
N GLU A 426 -15.52 -15.18 11.71
CA GLU A 426 -14.59 -16.21 11.23
C GLU A 426 -13.14 -15.73 11.29
N LYS A 427 -12.92 -14.45 11.03
CA LYS A 427 -11.60 -13.80 11.10
C LYS A 427 -11.25 -13.27 12.49
N ARG A 428 -11.84 -13.81 13.55
CA ARG A 428 -11.60 -13.44 14.96
C ARG A 428 -11.89 -11.97 15.28
N GLY A 429 -12.72 -11.34 14.46
CA GLY A 429 -13.13 -9.96 14.65
C GLY A 429 -14.35 -9.84 15.55
N ASP A 430 -14.44 -8.69 16.20
CA ASP A 430 -15.57 -8.29 17.05
C ASP A 430 -16.28 -7.11 16.38
N VAL A 431 -17.57 -7.28 16.02
CA VAL A 431 -18.39 -6.19 15.47
C VAL A 431 -18.75 -5.25 16.61
N THR A 432 -18.28 -4.00 16.54
CA THR A 432 -18.46 -3.00 17.60
C THR A 432 -19.67 -2.10 17.35
N HIS A 433 -19.96 -1.79 16.09
CA HIS A 433 -21.05 -0.88 15.72
C HIS A 433 -21.63 -1.26 14.36
N THR A 434 -22.95 -1.01 14.20
CA THR A 434 -23.64 -1.16 12.93
C THR A 434 -24.59 0.01 12.78
N GLU A 435 -24.43 0.76 11.70
CA GLU A 435 -25.19 1.97 11.43
C GLU A 435 -25.85 1.88 10.05
N THR A 436 -27.14 2.18 9.98
CA THR A 436 -27.84 2.27 8.69
C THR A 436 -27.56 3.65 8.11
N VAL A 437 -26.82 3.67 7.02
CA VAL A 437 -26.39 4.86 6.31
C VAL A 437 -27.52 5.43 5.45
N ASP A 438 -28.19 4.56 4.71
CA ASP A 438 -29.37 4.86 3.92
C ASP A 438 -30.28 3.60 3.87
N PRO A 439 -31.48 3.66 3.26
CA PRO A 439 -32.39 2.51 3.19
C PRO A 439 -31.80 1.26 2.52
N THR A 440 -30.69 1.40 1.80
CA THR A 440 -30.05 0.32 1.03
C THR A 440 -28.70 -0.10 1.57
N ARG A 441 -28.03 0.75 2.37
CA ARG A 441 -26.64 0.55 2.81
C ARG A 441 -26.46 0.65 4.33
N VAL A 442 -25.51 -0.13 4.80
CA VAL A 442 -25.13 -0.22 6.21
C VAL A 442 -23.62 -0.09 6.33
N LEU A 443 -23.19 0.71 7.29
CA LEU A 443 -21.81 0.79 7.75
C LEU A 443 -21.64 -0.14 8.94
N LEU A 444 -20.75 -1.11 8.81
CA LEU A 444 -20.37 -2.04 9.86
C LEU A 444 -18.96 -1.68 10.33
N THR A 445 -18.81 -1.44 11.63
CA THR A 445 -17.52 -1.20 12.27
C THR A 445 -17.14 -2.42 13.09
N ALA A 446 -15.90 -2.91 12.91
CA ALA A 446 -15.41 -4.08 13.60
C ALA A 446 -13.93 -3.94 13.97
N GLU A 447 -13.51 -4.57 15.07
CA GLU A 447 -12.10 -4.72 15.41
C GLU A 447 -11.63 -6.12 15.01
N VAL A 448 -10.58 -6.20 14.19
CA VAL A 448 -10.08 -7.47 13.64
C VAL A 448 -8.55 -7.49 13.72
N PRO A 449 -7.92 -8.66 13.98
CA PRO A 449 -6.46 -8.76 13.86
C PRO A 449 -6.00 -8.49 12.41
N LEU A 450 -4.98 -7.64 12.26
CA LEU A 450 -4.45 -7.28 10.94
C LEU A 450 -4.05 -8.51 10.12
N SER A 451 -3.43 -9.51 10.74
CA SER A 451 -3.01 -10.76 10.10
C SER A 451 -4.15 -11.54 9.44
N GLU A 452 -5.38 -11.39 9.91
CA GLU A 452 -6.55 -12.13 9.41
C GLU A 452 -7.20 -11.49 8.18
N ILE A 453 -6.95 -10.21 7.95
CA ILE A 453 -7.54 -9.48 6.82
C ILE A 453 -6.61 -9.36 5.60
N LEU A 454 -5.29 -9.63 5.80
CA LEU A 454 -4.29 -9.38 4.77
C LEU A 454 -4.51 -10.17 3.47
N VAL A 455 -4.94 -11.42 3.52
CA VAL A 455 -4.80 -12.29 2.35
C VAL A 455 -6.07 -12.44 1.52
N ASP A 456 -7.20 -12.69 2.14
CA ASP A 456 -8.43 -13.10 1.42
C ASP A 456 -9.69 -12.33 1.82
N PHE A 457 -9.60 -11.49 2.84
CA PHE A 457 -10.79 -10.83 3.41
C PHE A 457 -11.50 -9.92 2.40
N ASN A 458 -10.74 -9.05 1.71
CA ASN A 458 -11.30 -8.10 0.75
C ASN A 458 -11.94 -8.81 -0.45
N ASP A 459 -11.29 -9.84 -0.98
CA ASP A 459 -11.79 -10.60 -2.13
C ASP A 459 -13.04 -11.40 -1.76
N ARG A 460 -13.04 -12.02 -0.58
CA ARG A 460 -14.21 -12.71 -0.05
C ARG A 460 -15.37 -11.75 0.18
N MET A 461 -15.12 -10.61 0.80
CA MET A 461 -16.13 -9.57 1.03
C MET A 461 -16.74 -9.09 -0.30
N LYS A 462 -15.90 -8.74 -1.28
CA LYS A 462 -16.35 -8.34 -2.61
C LYS A 462 -17.15 -9.43 -3.32
N SER A 463 -16.67 -10.67 -3.26
CA SER A 463 -17.38 -11.82 -3.84
C SER A 463 -18.75 -12.03 -3.21
N MET A 464 -18.85 -12.00 -1.87
CA MET A 464 -20.09 -12.18 -1.12
C MET A 464 -21.08 -11.05 -1.39
N THR A 465 -20.61 -9.83 -1.55
CA THR A 465 -21.43 -8.64 -1.83
C THR A 465 -21.61 -8.34 -3.32
N ARG A 466 -21.21 -9.24 -4.21
CA ARG A 466 -21.26 -9.08 -5.68
C ARG A 466 -20.54 -7.80 -6.17
N GLY A 467 -19.48 -7.41 -5.49
CA GLY A 467 -18.70 -6.22 -5.81
C GLY A 467 -19.19 -4.91 -5.18
N TYR A 468 -20.33 -4.92 -4.48
CA TYR A 468 -20.91 -3.71 -3.87
C TYR A 468 -20.34 -3.36 -2.49
N GLY A 469 -19.58 -4.25 -1.87
CA GLY A 469 -18.95 -3.97 -0.58
C GLY A 469 -17.65 -3.21 -0.73
N SER A 470 -17.46 -2.18 0.09
CA SER A 470 -16.19 -1.49 0.25
C SER A 470 -15.71 -1.56 1.69
N MET A 471 -14.41 -1.54 1.88
CA MET A 471 -13.81 -1.53 3.20
C MET A 471 -12.66 -0.56 3.29
N ASP A 472 -12.45 -0.08 4.49
CA ASP A 472 -11.28 0.67 4.90
C ASP A 472 -10.86 0.24 6.31
N TYR A 473 -9.62 0.50 6.72
CA TYR A 473 -9.17 0.12 8.05
C TYR A 473 -8.13 1.10 8.61
N GLU A 474 -8.11 1.22 9.92
CA GLU A 474 -7.10 1.97 10.65
C GLU A 474 -6.50 1.13 11.76
N HIS A 475 -5.23 1.35 12.09
CA HIS A 475 -4.58 0.65 13.19
C HIS A 475 -5.12 1.15 14.54
N CYS A 476 -5.59 0.22 15.38
CA CYS A 476 -6.18 0.56 16.69
C CYS A 476 -5.41 0.00 17.89
N GLY A 477 -4.15 -0.38 17.70
CA GLY A 477 -3.27 -0.86 18.78
C GLY A 477 -2.98 -2.35 18.73
N TYR A 478 -2.65 -2.93 19.88
CA TYR A 478 -2.27 -4.33 20.03
C TYR A 478 -3.13 -5.04 21.07
N ARG A 479 -3.47 -6.31 20.81
CA ARG A 479 -4.26 -7.15 21.73
C ARG A 479 -3.50 -8.44 22.05
N PRO A 480 -3.49 -8.90 23.33
CA PRO A 480 -2.96 -10.21 23.68
C PRO A 480 -3.67 -11.34 22.94
N ALA A 481 -2.90 -12.28 22.38
CA ALA A 481 -3.45 -13.41 21.63
C ALA A 481 -2.61 -14.68 21.82
N LYS A 482 -3.27 -15.83 21.71
CA LYS A 482 -2.62 -17.15 21.82
C LYS A 482 -1.96 -17.53 20.51
N MET A 483 -0.90 -16.80 20.14
CA MET A 483 -0.15 -17.02 18.93
C MET A 483 0.87 -18.14 19.09
N VAL A 484 1.12 -18.89 18.03
CA VAL A 484 2.11 -19.96 17.97
C VAL A 484 2.86 -19.94 16.65
N LYS A 485 4.14 -20.31 16.69
CA LYS A 485 4.91 -20.56 15.47
C LYS A 485 4.49 -21.90 14.90
N MET A 486 4.08 -21.91 13.65
CA MET A 486 3.81 -23.11 12.87
C MET A 486 4.90 -23.26 11.82
N ASP A 487 5.61 -24.38 11.85
CA ASP A 487 6.63 -24.74 10.88
C ASP A 487 6.11 -25.78 9.90
N MET A 488 6.55 -25.68 8.64
CA MET A 488 6.27 -26.68 7.60
C MET A 488 7.48 -27.56 7.38
N LEU A 489 7.30 -28.87 7.57
CA LEU A 489 8.32 -29.87 7.28
C LEU A 489 8.06 -30.55 5.94
N ILE A 490 9.03 -30.57 5.06
CA ILE A 490 8.98 -31.30 3.79
C ILE A 490 10.05 -32.40 3.82
N ALA A 491 9.61 -33.66 3.75
CA ALA A 491 10.46 -34.85 3.95
C ALA A 491 11.20 -34.89 5.30
N GLY A 492 10.69 -34.17 6.32
CA GLY A 492 11.26 -34.07 7.66
C GLY A 492 12.19 -32.87 7.86
N GLU A 493 12.48 -32.09 6.82
CA GLU A 493 13.30 -30.88 6.90
C GLU A 493 12.39 -29.64 7.00
N PRO A 494 12.67 -28.71 7.93
CA PRO A 494 11.90 -27.47 8.06
C PRO A 494 12.18 -26.55 6.87
N VAL A 495 11.13 -25.94 6.32
CA VAL A 495 11.21 -24.94 5.26
C VAL A 495 10.77 -23.59 5.82
N GLU A 496 11.73 -22.77 6.22
CA GLU A 496 11.52 -21.49 6.88
C GLU A 496 10.61 -20.54 6.09
N ALA A 497 10.69 -20.57 4.76
CA ALA A 497 9.86 -19.73 3.89
C ALA A 497 8.35 -19.97 4.03
N PHE A 498 7.95 -21.13 4.58
CA PHE A 498 6.55 -21.46 4.88
C PHE A 498 6.23 -21.42 6.38
N SER A 499 7.20 -21.04 7.22
CA SER A 499 6.95 -20.82 8.65
C SER A 499 6.11 -19.57 8.84
N THR A 500 5.13 -19.63 9.74
CA THR A 500 4.24 -18.50 10.01
C THR A 500 3.83 -18.47 11.48
N ILE A 501 3.48 -17.28 11.98
CA ILE A 501 2.88 -17.11 13.30
C ILE A 501 1.35 -17.08 13.11
N VAL A 502 0.66 -18.00 13.74
CA VAL A 502 -0.79 -18.18 13.61
C VAL A 502 -1.47 -18.32 14.96
N HIS A 503 -2.75 -18.00 15.02
CA HIS A 503 -3.54 -18.26 16.24
C HIS A 503 -3.66 -19.75 16.48
N ARG A 504 -3.46 -20.19 17.75
CA ARG A 504 -3.38 -21.61 18.11
C ARG A 504 -4.58 -22.43 17.65
N GLU A 505 -5.80 -21.85 17.74
CA GLU A 505 -7.03 -22.55 17.38
C GLU A 505 -7.18 -22.75 15.85
N LYS A 506 -6.56 -21.90 15.04
CA LYS A 506 -6.58 -21.98 13.58
C LYS A 506 -5.40 -22.72 12.98
N ALA A 507 -4.39 -23.01 13.76
CA ALA A 507 -3.13 -23.59 13.28
C ALA A 507 -3.33 -24.92 12.54
N GLU A 508 -4.23 -25.81 13.02
CA GLU A 508 -4.48 -27.10 12.36
C GLU A 508 -5.15 -26.93 10.99
N SER A 509 -6.21 -26.12 10.91
CA SER A 509 -6.94 -25.88 9.66
C SER A 509 -6.06 -25.18 8.64
N TYR A 510 -5.31 -24.17 9.05
CA TYR A 510 -4.35 -23.45 8.21
C TYR A 510 -3.22 -24.36 7.72
N GLY A 511 -2.60 -25.12 8.64
CA GLY A 511 -1.52 -26.06 8.30
C GLY A 511 -1.98 -27.17 7.35
N ARG A 512 -3.22 -27.64 7.48
CA ARG A 512 -3.81 -28.63 6.56
C ARG A 512 -4.02 -28.04 5.17
N ALA A 513 -4.59 -26.83 5.06
CA ALA A 513 -4.79 -26.14 3.79
C ALA A 513 -3.46 -25.89 3.08
N LEU A 514 -2.44 -25.43 3.80
CA LEU A 514 -1.11 -25.20 3.25
C LEU A 514 -0.44 -26.51 2.79
N ALA A 515 -0.59 -27.61 3.56
CA ALA A 515 -0.04 -28.90 3.20
C ALA A 515 -0.68 -29.48 1.92
N VAL A 516 -2.00 -29.28 1.72
CA VAL A 516 -2.72 -29.68 0.49
C VAL A 516 -2.19 -28.86 -0.70
N ARG A 517 -2.09 -27.54 -0.59
CA ARG A 517 -1.56 -26.69 -1.67
C ARG A 517 -0.14 -27.08 -2.06
N LEU A 518 0.74 -27.31 -1.09
CA LEU A 518 2.11 -27.79 -1.33
C LEU A 518 2.15 -29.15 -2.03
N LYS A 519 1.24 -30.06 -1.68
CA LYS A 519 1.12 -31.36 -2.32
C LYS A 519 0.79 -31.26 -3.82
N ASP A 520 -0.05 -30.31 -4.20
CA ASP A 520 -0.49 -30.12 -5.59
C ASP A 520 0.63 -29.50 -6.47
N VAL A 521 1.52 -28.74 -5.86
CA VAL A 521 2.56 -28.00 -6.58
C VAL A 521 3.91 -28.73 -6.57
N ILE A 522 4.26 -29.43 -5.50
CA ILE A 522 5.53 -30.17 -5.43
C ILE A 522 5.47 -31.42 -6.31
N PRO A 523 6.38 -31.60 -7.29
CA PRO A 523 6.36 -32.73 -8.18
C PRO A 523 6.68 -34.05 -7.45
N GLN A 524 6.10 -35.16 -7.93
CA GLN A 524 6.37 -36.47 -7.40
C GLN A 524 7.87 -36.82 -7.49
N GLN A 525 8.41 -37.31 -6.40
CA GLN A 525 9.81 -37.75 -6.29
C GLN A 525 9.90 -39.27 -6.38
N LEU A 526 11.13 -39.81 -6.45
CA LEU A 526 11.38 -41.24 -6.45
C LEU A 526 11.06 -41.94 -5.11
N PHE A 527 10.81 -41.14 -4.05
CA PHE A 527 10.41 -41.59 -2.72
C PHE A 527 9.16 -40.82 -2.25
N VAL A 528 8.53 -41.31 -1.19
CA VAL A 528 7.36 -40.66 -0.60
C VAL A 528 7.81 -39.36 0.12
N VAL A 529 7.24 -38.24 -0.25
CA VAL A 529 7.47 -36.96 0.41
C VAL A 529 6.33 -36.71 1.40
N ALA A 530 6.67 -36.61 2.68
CA ALA A 530 5.74 -36.18 3.71
C ALA A 530 5.78 -34.65 3.81
N ILE A 531 4.63 -34.01 3.77
CA ILE A 531 4.43 -32.57 4.02
C ILE A 531 3.68 -32.48 5.33
N GLN A 532 4.26 -31.81 6.31
CA GLN A 532 3.75 -31.81 7.68
C GLN A 532 3.79 -30.40 8.26
N ALA A 533 2.67 -29.98 8.84
CA ALA A 533 2.64 -28.78 9.67
C ALA A 533 2.89 -29.17 11.13
N CYS A 534 3.73 -28.43 11.85
CA CYS A 534 4.04 -28.72 13.23
C CYS A 534 4.13 -27.44 14.10
N ILE A 535 3.85 -27.61 15.39
CA ILE A 535 4.01 -26.60 16.42
C ILE A 535 4.92 -27.19 17.50
N GLY A 536 6.10 -26.57 17.72
CA GLY A 536 7.04 -27.04 18.74
C GLY A 536 7.43 -28.52 18.59
N GLY A 537 7.54 -29.01 17.34
CA GLY A 537 7.85 -30.40 17.01
C GLY A 537 6.65 -31.37 16.97
N ASN A 538 5.46 -30.96 17.45
CA ASN A 538 4.25 -31.77 17.36
C ASN A 538 3.57 -31.57 16.00
N ILE A 539 3.36 -32.66 15.27
CA ILE A 539 2.68 -32.65 13.96
C ILE A 539 1.18 -32.44 14.17
N ILE A 540 0.63 -31.36 13.59
CA ILE A 540 -0.78 -31.00 13.67
C ILE A 540 -1.56 -31.33 12.38
N ALA A 541 -0.87 -31.35 11.21
CA ALA A 541 -1.45 -31.76 9.94
C ALA A 541 -0.40 -32.47 9.09
N SER A 542 -0.82 -33.40 8.24
CA SER A 542 0.12 -34.16 7.38
C SER A 542 -0.54 -34.55 6.06
N GLU A 543 0.15 -34.29 4.96
CA GLU A 543 -0.17 -34.75 3.62
C GLU A 543 1.02 -35.56 3.04
N ARG A 544 0.78 -36.35 2.00
CA ARG A 544 1.82 -37.20 1.40
C ARG A 544 1.74 -37.15 -0.11
N ILE A 545 2.90 -36.96 -0.74
CA ILE A 545 3.08 -37.13 -2.18
C ILE A 545 3.59 -38.55 -2.42
N SER A 546 2.85 -39.32 -3.21
CA SER A 546 3.24 -40.71 -3.52
C SER A 546 4.50 -40.75 -4.38
N ALA A 547 5.36 -41.73 -4.12
CA ALA A 547 6.56 -41.90 -4.92
C ALA A 547 6.23 -42.29 -6.37
N MET A 548 6.99 -41.81 -7.33
CA MET A 548 6.95 -42.31 -8.70
C MET A 548 7.15 -43.82 -8.71
N ARG A 549 6.26 -44.55 -9.36
CA ARG A 549 6.34 -46.02 -9.51
C ARG A 549 6.79 -46.36 -10.90
N LYS A 550 7.98 -46.93 -11.03
CA LYS A 550 8.35 -47.68 -12.23
C LYS A 550 7.76 -49.09 -12.11
N ASN A 551 7.02 -49.56 -13.09
CA ASN A 551 6.47 -50.89 -13.09
C ASN A 551 7.60 -51.91 -13.34
N VAL A 552 8.30 -52.32 -12.26
CA VAL A 552 9.42 -53.27 -12.32
C VAL A 552 8.98 -54.68 -12.59
N THR A 553 7.66 -54.97 -12.50
CA THR A 553 7.07 -56.30 -12.75
C THR A 553 6.49 -56.44 -14.14
N ALA A 554 6.45 -55.40 -14.97
CA ALA A 554 5.89 -55.41 -16.33
C ALA A 554 6.55 -56.44 -17.25
N LYS A 555 7.83 -56.75 -17.04
CA LYS A 555 8.58 -57.72 -17.82
C LYS A 555 8.56 -59.15 -17.22
N CYS A 556 7.82 -59.38 -16.13
CA CYS A 556 7.67 -60.69 -15.52
C CYS A 556 6.48 -61.42 -16.15
N TYR A 557 6.70 -62.14 -17.24
CA TYR A 557 5.72 -63.00 -17.88
C TYR A 557 5.62 -64.31 -17.07
N GLY A 558 4.38 -64.73 -16.73
CA GLY A 558 4.12 -65.96 -15.98
C GLY A 558 4.07 -65.82 -14.47
N GLY A 559 3.45 -66.72 -13.77
CA GLY A 559 3.02 -66.65 -12.36
C GLY A 559 4.13 -66.76 -11.30
N ASP A 560 5.38 -66.35 -11.58
CA ASP A 560 6.44 -66.38 -10.57
C ASP A 560 6.28 -65.28 -9.55
N ILE A 561 5.49 -65.59 -8.53
CA ILE A 561 5.17 -64.70 -7.41
C ILE A 561 6.45 -64.35 -6.62
N SER A 562 7.38 -65.29 -6.48
CA SER A 562 8.63 -65.11 -5.73
C SER A 562 9.54 -64.06 -6.37
N ARG A 563 9.65 -64.05 -7.70
CA ARG A 563 10.44 -63.10 -8.46
C ARG A 563 9.81 -61.68 -8.42
N LYS A 564 8.49 -61.63 -8.56
CA LYS A 564 7.74 -60.35 -8.42
C LYS A 564 7.97 -59.76 -7.05
N ARG A 565 7.88 -60.54 -5.97
CA ARG A 565 8.09 -60.13 -4.60
C ARG A 565 9.51 -59.61 -4.35
N LYS A 566 10.55 -60.35 -4.83
CA LYS A 566 11.96 -59.92 -4.73
C LYS A 566 12.23 -58.59 -5.46
N LEU A 567 11.64 -58.39 -6.64
CA LEU A 567 11.79 -57.13 -7.38
C LEU A 567 11.11 -55.96 -6.67
N LEU A 568 9.94 -56.17 -6.09
CA LEU A 568 9.24 -55.15 -5.29
C LEU A 568 10.00 -54.82 -3.99
N GLU A 569 10.56 -55.81 -3.31
CA GLU A 569 11.40 -55.60 -2.11
C GLU A 569 12.69 -54.86 -2.44
N LYS A 570 13.34 -55.19 -3.57
CA LYS A 570 14.54 -54.47 -4.05
C LYS A 570 14.22 -53.04 -4.39
N GLN A 571 13.05 -52.79 -5.01
CA GLN A 571 12.57 -51.43 -5.29
C GLN A 571 12.27 -50.66 -3.99
N LYS A 572 11.65 -51.31 -2.98
CA LYS A 572 11.37 -50.71 -1.67
C LYS A 572 12.67 -50.33 -0.96
N LYS A 573 13.65 -51.24 -0.85
CA LYS A 573 14.97 -50.95 -0.27
C LYS A 573 15.73 -49.84 -1.01
N GLY A 574 15.63 -49.82 -2.36
CA GLY A 574 16.21 -48.74 -3.16
C GLY A 574 15.59 -47.35 -2.86
N LYS A 575 14.26 -47.29 -2.69
CA LYS A 575 13.54 -46.09 -2.32
C LYS A 575 13.86 -45.63 -0.89
N GLU A 576 14.00 -46.53 0.06
CA GLU A 576 14.41 -46.24 1.44
C GLU A 576 15.83 -45.65 1.48
N LYS A 577 16.77 -46.17 0.70
CA LYS A 577 18.12 -45.58 0.55
C LYS A 577 18.07 -44.20 -0.08
N MET A 578 17.27 -44.00 -1.14
CA MET A 578 17.12 -42.69 -1.78
C MET A 578 16.49 -41.65 -0.85
N LYS A 579 15.58 -42.07 0.03
CA LYS A 579 14.99 -41.19 1.05
C LYS A 579 16.03 -40.67 2.06
N ALA A 580 17.03 -41.49 2.40
CA ALA A 580 18.08 -41.12 3.35
C ALA A 580 19.12 -40.13 2.77
N PHE A 581 19.23 -40.01 1.44
CA PHE A 581 20.21 -39.14 0.77
C PHE A 581 19.59 -38.07 -0.11
N GLY A 582 18.27 -38.13 -0.38
CA GLY A 582 17.59 -37.22 -1.30
C GLY A 582 17.07 -36.00 -0.61
N LYS A 583 17.66 -34.83 -0.89
CA LYS A 583 16.98 -33.54 -0.62
C LYS A 583 15.81 -33.38 -1.60
N VAL A 584 14.66 -32.97 -1.09
CA VAL A 584 13.51 -32.61 -1.94
C VAL A 584 13.82 -31.30 -2.60
N ASN A 585 13.96 -31.28 -3.92
CA ASN A 585 14.05 -30.03 -4.66
C ASN A 585 12.63 -29.45 -4.79
N ILE A 586 12.37 -28.35 -4.09
CA ILE A 586 11.13 -27.61 -4.18
C ILE A 586 11.31 -26.63 -5.34
N PRO A 587 10.54 -26.76 -6.44
CA PRO A 587 10.63 -25.81 -7.54
C PRO A 587 10.32 -24.41 -7.06
N GLN A 588 10.99 -23.39 -7.59
CA GLN A 588 10.73 -21.99 -7.26
C GLN A 588 9.27 -21.60 -7.57
N ASP A 589 8.70 -22.13 -8.66
CA ASP A 589 7.28 -21.97 -8.98
C ASP A 589 6.34 -22.48 -7.87
N ALA A 590 6.79 -23.41 -7.02
CA ALA A 590 6.00 -23.88 -5.89
C ALA A 590 5.81 -22.80 -4.82
N PHE A 591 6.84 -22.02 -4.54
CA PHE A 591 6.74 -20.90 -3.62
C PHE A 591 5.78 -19.84 -4.16
N ILE A 592 5.92 -19.48 -5.44
CA ILE A 592 5.04 -18.48 -6.08
C ILE A 592 3.58 -18.95 -6.09
N LYS A 593 3.32 -20.22 -6.49
CA LYS A 593 1.95 -20.75 -6.58
C LYS A 593 1.28 -20.92 -5.23
N VAL A 594 2.01 -21.38 -4.22
CA VAL A 594 1.47 -21.56 -2.87
C VAL A 594 1.17 -20.24 -2.18
N LEU A 595 1.97 -19.20 -2.46
CA LEU A 595 1.84 -17.87 -1.86
C LEU A 595 0.86 -16.95 -2.63
N LYS A 596 0.71 -17.13 -3.95
CA LYS A 596 -0.25 -16.38 -4.79
C LYS A 596 -1.66 -16.93 -4.79
N SER A 597 -1.87 -18.18 -4.40
CA SER A 597 -3.23 -18.75 -4.38
C SER A 597 -4.00 -18.27 -3.16
N GLY A 598 -4.54 -17.06 -3.25
CA GLY A 598 -5.68 -16.60 -2.49
C GLY A 598 -7.02 -17.07 -3.09
N ASP A 599 -6.99 -18.06 -4.01
CA ASP A 599 -8.17 -18.69 -4.62
C ASP A 599 -8.60 -19.94 -3.84
#